data_b9649d76bed210aab6c6e2be68d7d994
#
_entry.id   b9649d76bed210aab6c6e2be68d7d994
#
_cell.length_a   1.000
_cell.length_b   1.000
_cell.length_c   1.000
_cell.angle_alpha   90.00
_cell.angle_beta   90.00
_cell.angle_gamma   90.00
#
_symmetry.space_group_name_H-M   'P 1'
#
loop_
_entity.id
_entity.type
_entity.pdbx_description
1 polymer ?
#
loop_
_entity_poly.entity_id
_entity_poly.type
_entity_poly.pdbx_seq_one_letter_code
_entity_poly.pdbx_strand_id
1 'polypeptide(L)'
;MSDLNGINSQNSKAVIRAKIYSGILREQLEPELIALNYVDVINSFPDGDKWEDVEMGAATVTDYHEGEEIDFKGLDFATRTFEINEYVNSGHYVTAKFAQDSYLASQIMAKVPALEARAISADLEQKIFNLVVKDHKIIKKNDAAVLNGMQHRFVAGTATDGWGVLTPEDFAYATVALNKVNYHGPRIAIVPSYQEYAIVTNPRIKASLKYNPSFEGIVREGAMTGMKFSFNIYGWDVYTSEFLPKSSGETSLKDREGVQAFSALTNCGVAILFTNISDRRPFRMAWRQMPKFEGRWNMAKQREEYVTIARYGLDVGDEENCVVILCKDTDSTITASA
;
A
#
# COMPACT_ATOMS: atom_id res chain seq x y z
N MET A 1 0.49 -5.94 24.14
CA MET A 1 1.13 -7.12 23.52
C MET A 1 2.48 -7.29 24.19
N SER A 2 2.70 -8.39 24.89
CA SER A 2 3.97 -8.66 25.56
C SER A 2 5.03 -9.01 24.54
N ASP A 3 6.20 -8.42 24.67
CA ASP A 3 7.37 -8.64 23.83
C ASP A 3 7.74 -10.13 23.73
N LEU A 4 7.25 -10.78 22.69
CA LEU A 4 7.59 -12.17 22.36
C LEU A 4 8.89 -12.28 21.54
N ASN A 5 9.88 -11.42 21.82
CA ASN A 5 11.16 -11.41 21.08
C ASN A 5 12.04 -12.63 21.35
N GLY A 6 11.69 -13.47 22.30
CA GLY A 6 12.42 -14.70 22.59
C GLY A 6 11.53 -15.77 23.20
N ILE A 7 11.64 -16.97 22.67
CA ILE A 7 10.98 -18.15 23.22
C ILE A 7 11.92 -18.76 24.26
N ASN A 8 11.63 -18.52 25.52
CA ASN A 8 12.38 -19.07 26.66
C ASN A 8 11.46 -19.78 27.65
N SER A 9 12.02 -20.46 28.61
CA SER A 9 11.26 -21.23 29.61
C SER A 9 10.37 -20.37 30.51
N GLN A 10 10.61 -19.06 30.62
CA GLN A 10 9.75 -18.16 31.42
C GLN A 10 8.55 -17.67 30.62
N ASN A 11 8.75 -17.25 29.38
CA ASN A 11 7.66 -16.80 28.52
C ASN A 11 6.76 -17.94 28.06
N SER A 12 7.31 -19.13 27.98
CA SER A 12 6.60 -20.34 27.56
C SER A 12 5.87 -21.08 28.69
N LYS A 13 6.12 -20.72 29.97
CA LYS A 13 5.47 -21.40 31.13
C LYS A 13 3.94 -21.38 31.06
N ALA A 14 3.36 -20.31 30.56
CA ALA A 14 1.92 -20.20 30.37
C ALA A 14 1.40 -21.06 29.24
N VAL A 15 2.22 -21.27 28.19
CA VAL A 15 1.89 -22.03 26.99
C VAL A 15 2.11 -23.53 27.15
N ILE A 16 3.11 -23.91 27.97
CA ILE A 16 3.63 -25.30 28.00
C ILE A 16 3.17 -26.08 29.23
N ARG A 17 2.87 -25.42 30.34
CA ARG A 17 2.43 -26.08 31.58
C ARG A 17 0.93 -26.33 31.66
N ALA A 18 0.19 -25.80 30.77
CA ALA A 18 -1.25 -26.03 30.76
C ALA A 18 -1.54 -27.42 30.18
N LYS A 19 -2.40 -28.10 30.83
CA LYS A 19 -2.82 -29.48 30.75
C LYS A 19 -3.33 -29.91 29.38
N ILE A 20 -2.95 -31.11 28.92
CA ILE A 20 -3.52 -31.87 27.79
C ILE A 20 -3.84 -30.97 26.58
N TYR A 21 -2.89 -30.89 25.67
CA TYR A 21 -3.00 -30.07 24.47
C TYR A 21 -3.49 -30.88 23.29
N SER A 22 -4.40 -30.26 22.51
CA SER A 22 -4.49 -30.58 21.10
C SER A 22 -3.07 -30.40 20.53
N GLY A 23 -2.47 -31.42 19.93
CA GLY A 23 -1.12 -31.34 19.34
C GLY A 23 -1.05 -30.39 18.11
N ILE A 24 -1.93 -29.41 18.04
CA ILE A 24 -2.06 -28.45 16.95
C ILE A 24 -1.67 -27.08 17.48
N LEU A 25 -0.54 -26.58 17.01
CA LEU A 25 -0.15 -25.19 17.19
C LEU A 25 -1.05 -24.31 16.32
N ARG A 26 -1.83 -23.43 16.93
CA ARG A 26 -2.64 -22.45 16.21
C ARG A 26 -1.78 -21.22 15.92
N GLU A 27 -1.73 -20.83 14.67
CA GLU A 27 -1.14 -19.59 14.23
C GLU A 27 -2.15 -18.45 14.37
N GLN A 28 -1.66 -17.26 14.63
CA GLN A 28 -2.49 -16.06 14.59
C GLN A 28 -2.89 -15.81 13.14
N LEU A 29 -4.16 -15.49 12.92
CA LEU A 29 -4.62 -15.01 11.61
C LEU A 29 -4.02 -13.64 11.34
N GLU A 30 -3.39 -13.51 10.21
CA GLU A 30 -2.76 -12.28 9.76
C GLU A 30 -3.45 -11.75 8.51
N PRO A 31 -3.47 -10.41 8.31
CA PRO A 31 -4.05 -9.83 7.11
C PRO A 31 -3.30 -10.28 5.86
N GLU A 32 -4.00 -10.32 4.74
CA GLU A 32 -3.45 -10.68 3.44
C GLU A 32 -2.63 -9.52 2.87
N LEU A 33 -1.56 -9.84 2.15
CA LEU A 33 -0.65 -8.89 1.54
C LEU A 33 -1.03 -8.67 0.07
N ILE A 34 -1.18 -7.40 -0.33
CA ILE A 34 -1.67 -7.02 -1.65
C ILE A 34 -0.64 -6.19 -2.42
N ALA A 35 0.12 -5.33 -1.73
CA ALA A 35 0.97 -4.32 -2.35
C ALA A 35 1.98 -4.90 -3.34
N LEU A 36 2.60 -6.03 -3.02
CA LEU A 36 3.65 -6.65 -3.84
C LEU A 36 3.20 -7.01 -5.26
N ASN A 37 1.89 -7.25 -5.46
CA ASN A 37 1.34 -7.56 -6.78
C ASN A 37 1.29 -6.33 -7.71
N TYR A 38 1.36 -5.13 -7.13
CA TYR A 38 1.15 -3.85 -7.81
C TYR A 38 2.37 -2.93 -7.77
N VAL A 39 3.51 -3.44 -7.34
CA VAL A 39 4.79 -2.73 -7.35
C VAL A 39 5.57 -3.09 -8.61
N ASP A 40 6.26 -2.14 -9.19
CA ASP A 40 7.22 -2.38 -10.25
C ASP A 40 8.56 -2.80 -9.64
N VAL A 41 8.96 -4.06 -9.90
CA VAL A 41 10.17 -4.65 -9.31
C VAL A 41 11.33 -4.55 -10.31
N ILE A 42 12.33 -3.77 -9.97
CA ILE A 42 13.56 -3.65 -10.74
C ILE A 42 14.45 -4.85 -10.43
N ASN A 43 14.55 -5.78 -11.38
CA ASN A 43 15.31 -7.03 -11.22
C ASN A 43 16.80 -6.89 -11.53
N SER A 44 17.21 -5.87 -12.28
CA SER A 44 18.59 -5.66 -12.74
C SER A 44 19.21 -4.42 -12.11
N PHE A 45 19.27 -4.38 -10.78
CA PHE A 45 19.92 -3.27 -10.08
C PHE A 45 21.45 -3.44 -10.21
N PRO A 46 22.18 -2.43 -10.77
CA PRO A 46 23.63 -2.50 -10.91
C PRO A 46 24.35 -2.46 -9.54
N ASP A 47 25.64 -2.69 -9.54
CA ASP A 47 26.44 -2.56 -8.31
C ASP A 47 26.43 -1.13 -7.79
N GLY A 48 26.19 -0.99 -6.49
CA GLY A 48 26.04 0.30 -5.81
C GLY A 48 24.78 0.36 -4.95
N ASP A 49 24.53 1.51 -4.36
CA ASP A 49 23.35 1.82 -3.53
C ASP A 49 22.43 2.85 -4.19
N LYS A 50 22.88 3.48 -5.29
CA LYS A 50 22.15 4.52 -6.02
C LYS A 50 22.10 4.18 -7.51
N TRP A 51 20.96 4.44 -8.09
CA TRP A 51 20.74 4.37 -9.53
C TRP A 51 20.08 5.66 -10.01
N GLU A 52 20.62 6.22 -11.08
CA GLU A 52 20.04 7.39 -11.74
C GLU A 52 19.32 6.94 -13.02
N ASP A 53 18.05 7.24 -13.08
CA ASP A 53 17.21 7.06 -14.26
C ASP A 53 17.08 8.42 -14.96
N VAL A 54 17.14 8.42 -16.29
CA VAL A 54 17.05 9.64 -17.10
C VAL A 54 15.69 9.69 -17.76
N GLU A 55 14.88 10.65 -17.37
CA GLU A 55 13.58 10.92 -18.02
C GLU A 55 13.77 11.99 -19.11
N MET A 56 13.18 11.74 -20.27
CA MET A 56 13.19 12.63 -21.42
C MET A 56 11.89 13.40 -21.50
N GLY A 57 11.95 14.71 -21.61
CA GLY A 57 10.79 15.57 -21.79
C GLY A 57 10.10 15.35 -23.14
N ALA A 58 8.87 15.82 -23.25
CA ALA A 58 8.09 15.72 -24.47
C ALA A 58 8.58 16.69 -25.56
N ALA A 59 8.66 16.21 -26.80
CA ALA A 59 8.93 17.06 -27.96
C ALA A 59 7.73 17.96 -28.27
N THR A 60 7.97 19.22 -28.58
CA THR A 60 6.95 20.17 -29.00
C THR A 60 6.92 20.28 -30.52
N VAL A 61 5.71 20.26 -31.09
CA VAL A 61 5.49 20.49 -32.52
C VAL A 61 5.13 21.95 -32.73
N THR A 62 5.74 22.58 -33.73
CA THR A 62 5.41 23.94 -34.20
C THR A 62 4.93 23.86 -35.65
N ASP A 63 3.96 24.68 -36.00
CA ASP A 63 3.51 24.78 -37.39
C ASP A 63 4.62 25.40 -38.26
N TYR A 64 4.83 24.82 -39.45
CA TYR A 64 5.79 25.30 -40.42
C TYR A 64 5.10 26.13 -41.47
N HIS A 65 5.63 27.34 -41.73
CA HIS A 65 5.22 28.15 -42.84
C HIS A 65 6.35 28.21 -43.90
N GLU A 66 5.98 28.09 -45.16
CA GLU A 66 6.94 28.13 -46.27
C GLU A 66 7.68 29.46 -46.31
N GLY A 67 9.03 29.40 -46.21
CA GLY A 67 9.88 30.58 -46.19
C GLY A 67 10.31 31.04 -44.79
N GLU A 68 9.84 30.44 -43.73
CA GLU A 68 10.29 30.67 -42.36
C GLU A 68 11.40 29.67 -41.94
N GLU A 69 12.30 30.13 -41.09
CA GLU A 69 13.35 29.29 -40.54
C GLU A 69 12.80 28.36 -39.46
N ILE A 70 13.17 27.08 -39.48
CA ILE A 70 12.73 26.08 -38.49
C ILE A 70 13.36 26.40 -37.13
N ASP A 71 12.54 26.59 -36.11
CA ASP A 71 12.99 26.81 -34.71
C ASP A 71 13.37 25.45 -34.08
N PHE A 72 14.66 25.25 -33.85
CA PHE A 72 15.17 24.04 -33.21
C PHE A 72 15.16 24.21 -31.68
N LYS A 73 14.31 23.46 -31.01
CA LYS A 73 14.20 23.42 -29.55
C LYS A 73 14.99 22.24 -28.99
N GLY A 74 15.73 22.48 -27.91
CA GLY A 74 16.38 21.42 -27.17
C GLY A 74 15.37 20.54 -26.45
N LEU A 75 15.70 19.26 -26.27
CA LEU A 75 14.96 18.36 -25.40
C LEU A 75 15.44 18.52 -23.96
N ASP A 76 14.50 18.64 -23.05
CA ASP A 76 14.80 18.68 -21.63
C ASP A 76 14.99 17.25 -21.08
N PHE A 77 15.98 17.08 -20.22
CA PHE A 77 16.26 15.84 -19.53
C PHE A 77 16.17 16.07 -18.02
N ALA A 78 15.47 15.17 -17.33
CA ALA A 78 15.44 15.13 -15.89
C ALA A 78 16.11 13.85 -15.40
N THR A 79 16.88 13.92 -14.33
CA THR A 79 17.45 12.74 -13.67
C THR A 79 16.69 12.46 -12.40
N ARG A 80 16.35 11.18 -12.21
CA ARG A 80 15.71 10.68 -11.01
C ARG A 80 16.62 9.67 -10.34
N THR A 81 16.89 9.88 -9.06
CA THR A 81 17.76 8.99 -8.27
C THR A 81 16.92 8.01 -7.47
N PHE A 82 17.18 6.72 -7.64
CA PHE A 82 16.63 5.64 -6.83
C PHE A 82 17.71 5.14 -5.87
N GLU A 83 17.38 5.02 -4.57
CA GLU A 83 18.32 4.59 -3.53
C GLU A 83 17.86 3.34 -2.81
N ILE A 84 18.82 2.45 -2.47
CA ILE A 84 18.59 1.30 -1.60
C ILE A 84 18.87 1.72 -0.17
N ASN A 85 17.84 2.11 0.55
CA ASN A 85 17.94 2.70 1.88
C ASN A 85 17.36 1.85 3.01
N GLU A 86 16.64 0.76 2.67
CA GLU A 86 15.99 -0.09 3.67
C GLU A 86 16.81 -1.34 3.94
N TYR A 87 17.17 -1.56 5.21
CA TYR A 87 17.82 -2.77 5.69
C TYR A 87 17.05 -3.30 6.91
N VAL A 88 16.32 -4.38 6.71
CA VAL A 88 15.41 -4.92 7.71
C VAL A 88 15.85 -6.30 8.16
N ASN A 89 15.60 -6.60 9.41
CA ASN A 89 15.84 -7.91 9.99
C ASN A 89 14.70 -8.31 10.93
N SER A 90 14.45 -9.62 10.99
CA SER A 90 13.59 -10.24 11.99
C SER A 90 14.39 -11.34 12.66
N GLY A 91 14.51 -11.32 13.98
CA GLY A 91 15.32 -12.29 14.69
C GLY A 91 14.63 -12.87 15.92
N HIS A 92 14.74 -14.20 16.07
CA HIS A 92 14.20 -14.95 17.18
C HIS A 92 15.27 -15.89 17.76
N TYR A 93 15.11 -16.31 19.00
CA TYR A 93 15.98 -17.31 19.58
C TYR A 93 15.19 -18.37 20.35
N VAL A 94 15.71 -19.58 20.36
CA VAL A 94 15.18 -20.72 21.11
C VAL A 94 16.24 -21.20 22.09
N THR A 95 15.94 -21.21 23.38
CA THR A 95 16.91 -21.66 24.41
C THR A 95 16.99 -23.18 24.41
N ALA A 96 18.19 -23.73 24.71
CA ALA A 96 18.44 -25.17 24.81
C ALA A 96 17.48 -25.85 25.82
N LYS A 97 17.24 -25.19 26.95
CA LYS A 97 16.34 -25.72 27.97
C LYS A 97 14.88 -25.84 27.43
N PHE A 98 14.41 -24.85 26.67
CA PHE A 98 13.10 -24.93 26.06
C PHE A 98 13.02 -26.05 25.02
N ALA A 99 14.07 -26.19 24.18
CA ALA A 99 14.12 -27.23 23.17
C ALA A 99 14.10 -28.65 23.77
N GLN A 100 14.70 -28.84 24.97
CA GLN A 100 14.72 -30.13 25.68
C GLN A 100 13.43 -30.41 26.45
N ASP A 101 12.85 -29.39 27.10
CA ASP A 101 11.72 -29.57 28.03
C ASP A 101 10.34 -29.44 27.30
N SER A 102 10.31 -28.98 26.05
CA SER A 102 9.04 -28.70 25.33
C SER A 102 8.73 -29.76 24.29
N TYR A 103 7.58 -30.37 24.42
CA TYR A 103 7.02 -31.27 23.40
C TYR A 103 6.76 -30.60 22.04
N LEU A 104 6.50 -29.28 22.06
CA LEU A 104 6.18 -28.51 20.85
C LEU A 104 7.41 -27.81 20.22
N ALA A 105 8.60 -27.96 20.79
CA ALA A 105 9.80 -27.24 20.33
C ALA A 105 10.09 -27.46 18.85
N SER A 106 10.01 -28.69 18.36
CA SER A 106 10.27 -29.03 16.95
C SER A 106 9.26 -28.39 16.00
N GLN A 107 7.99 -28.33 16.41
CA GLN A 107 6.93 -27.69 15.59
C GLN A 107 7.10 -26.17 15.53
N ILE A 108 7.48 -25.55 16.66
CA ILE A 108 7.77 -24.11 16.73
C ILE A 108 8.97 -23.78 15.85
N MET A 109 10.07 -24.53 15.96
CA MET A 109 11.28 -24.30 15.17
C MET A 109 11.03 -24.43 13.66
N ALA A 110 10.17 -25.36 13.25
CA ALA A 110 9.79 -25.52 11.84
C ALA A 110 8.95 -24.35 11.28
N LYS A 111 8.24 -23.62 12.15
CA LYS A 111 7.37 -22.50 11.74
C LYS A 111 8.06 -21.13 11.81
N VAL A 112 9.14 -20.98 12.57
CA VAL A 112 9.86 -19.71 12.73
C VAL A 112 10.24 -19.06 11.38
N PRO A 113 10.83 -19.77 10.40
CA PRO A 113 11.19 -19.14 9.12
C PRO A 113 10.01 -18.53 8.38
N ALA A 114 8.86 -19.22 8.38
CA ALA A 114 7.65 -18.73 7.71
C ALA A 114 7.09 -17.47 8.41
N LEU A 115 7.10 -17.44 9.74
CA LEU A 115 6.65 -16.29 10.51
C LEU A 115 7.56 -15.08 10.30
N GLU A 116 8.88 -15.27 10.27
CA GLU A 116 9.84 -14.19 10.01
C GLU A 116 9.70 -13.63 8.59
N ALA A 117 9.59 -14.50 7.59
CA ALA A 117 9.39 -14.08 6.20
C ALA A 117 8.09 -13.25 6.06
N ARG A 118 7.02 -13.69 6.73
CA ARG A 118 5.75 -12.98 6.70
C ARG A 118 5.81 -11.63 7.41
N ALA A 119 6.50 -11.54 8.54
CA ALA A 119 6.70 -10.29 9.26
C ALA A 119 7.45 -9.25 8.41
N ILE A 120 8.49 -9.66 7.68
CA ILE A 120 9.22 -8.80 6.75
C ILE A 120 8.31 -8.37 5.59
N SER A 121 7.50 -9.27 5.05
CA SER A 121 6.58 -8.93 3.96
C SER A 121 5.49 -7.96 4.42
N ALA A 122 4.99 -8.07 5.65
CA ALA A 122 4.03 -7.14 6.23
C ALA A 122 4.63 -5.74 6.45
N ASP A 123 5.88 -5.66 6.96
CA ASP A 123 6.61 -4.40 7.08
C ASP A 123 6.84 -3.74 5.71
N LEU A 124 7.20 -4.55 4.71
CA LEU A 124 7.38 -4.09 3.34
C LEU A 124 6.08 -3.50 2.76
N GLU A 125 4.95 -4.19 2.94
CA GLU A 125 3.64 -3.69 2.48
C GLU A 125 3.29 -2.36 3.12
N GLN A 126 3.46 -2.25 4.43
CA GLN A 126 3.22 -1.01 5.14
C GLN A 126 4.13 0.13 4.65
N LYS A 127 5.40 -0.15 4.36
CA LYS A 127 6.34 0.84 3.84
C LYS A 127 5.99 1.29 2.42
N ILE A 128 5.53 0.37 1.56
CA ILE A 128 5.06 0.70 0.21
C ILE A 128 3.89 1.69 0.28
N PHE A 129 2.87 1.37 1.07
CA PHE A 129 1.73 2.28 1.20
C PHE A 129 2.06 3.60 1.89
N ASN A 130 3.03 3.61 2.80
CA ASN A 130 3.50 4.85 3.44
C ASN A 130 4.14 5.84 2.47
N LEU A 131 4.55 5.41 1.27
CA LEU A 131 5.09 6.31 0.26
C LEU A 131 4.10 7.42 -0.12
N VAL A 132 2.79 7.16 -0.11
CA VAL A 132 1.77 8.18 -0.43
C VAL A 132 1.61 9.28 0.62
N VAL A 133 2.18 9.10 1.80
CA VAL A 133 2.15 10.08 2.92
C VAL A 133 3.49 10.77 3.11
N LYS A 134 4.57 10.25 2.48
CA LYS A 134 5.90 10.86 2.50
C LYS A 134 5.96 12.09 1.57
N ASP A 135 7.06 12.84 1.65
CA ASP A 135 7.32 13.99 0.79
C ASP A 135 7.77 13.56 -0.62
N HIS A 136 6.79 13.33 -1.49
CA HIS A 136 6.98 13.11 -2.92
C HIS A 136 6.45 14.29 -3.74
N LYS A 137 6.86 14.41 -5.02
CA LYS A 137 6.61 15.61 -5.83
C LYS A 137 5.12 15.87 -6.08
N ILE A 138 4.33 14.84 -6.39
CA ILE A 138 2.93 14.98 -6.82
C ILE A 138 1.97 14.49 -5.76
N ILE A 139 2.23 13.36 -5.15
CA ILE A 139 1.33 12.71 -4.18
C ILE A 139 1.72 12.98 -2.72
N LYS A 140 2.56 13.97 -2.48
CA LYS A 140 3.00 14.32 -1.14
C LYS A 140 1.89 14.91 -0.29
N LYS A 141 2.05 14.78 0.99
CA LYS A 141 1.21 15.40 2.00
C LYS A 141 1.15 16.92 1.82
N ASN A 142 -0.03 17.50 2.05
CA ASN A 142 -0.31 18.93 1.90
C ASN A 142 -0.19 19.48 0.47
N ASP A 143 -0.19 18.62 -0.53
CA ASP A 143 -0.23 19.03 -1.91
C ASP A 143 -1.59 18.67 -2.54
N ALA A 144 -2.24 19.64 -3.18
CA ALA A 144 -3.47 19.38 -3.93
C ALA A 144 -3.20 18.55 -5.19
N ALA A 145 -1.95 18.51 -5.67
CA ALA A 145 -1.50 17.73 -6.82
C ALA A 145 -2.43 17.88 -8.03
N VAL A 146 -2.63 19.11 -8.49
CA VAL A 146 -3.52 19.40 -9.64
C VAL A 146 -2.78 19.15 -10.94
N LEU A 147 -3.18 18.12 -11.67
CA LEU A 147 -2.65 17.77 -12.99
C LEU A 147 -3.75 17.93 -14.05
N ASN A 148 -3.44 18.65 -15.12
CA ASN A 148 -4.38 18.90 -16.23
C ASN A 148 -5.77 19.37 -15.76
N GLY A 149 -5.83 20.19 -14.70
CA GLY A 149 -7.04 20.72 -14.11
C GLY A 149 -7.85 19.75 -13.25
N MET A 150 -7.31 18.57 -12.94
CA MET A 150 -7.93 17.58 -12.05
C MET A 150 -7.09 17.38 -10.80
N GLN A 151 -7.74 17.21 -9.65
CA GLN A 151 -7.05 16.95 -8.40
C GLN A 151 -6.70 15.47 -8.29
N HIS A 152 -5.43 15.17 -8.04
CA HIS A 152 -4.91 13.83 -7.77
C HIS A 152 -4.81 13.51 -6.28
N ARG A 153 -5.02 14.51 -5.43
CA ARG A 153 -5.13 14.35 -3.97
C ARG A 153 -6.27 15.20 -3.44
N PHE A 154 -7.30 14.57 -2.87
CA PHE A 154 -8.50 15.25 -2.41
C PHE A 154 -9.21 14.49 -1.28
N VAL A 155 -10.19 15.13 -0.65
CA VAL A 155 -11.02 14.53 0.39
C VAL A 155 -12.27 13.91 -0.23
N ALA A 156 -12.58 12.67 0.15
CA ALA A 156 -13.74 11.92 -0.33
C ALA A 156 -15.08 12.56 0.06
N GLY A 157 -16.09 12.30 -0.74
CA GLY A 157 -17.48 12.59 -0.43
C GLY A 157 -17.94 14.00 -0.79
N THR A 158 -19.13 14.31 -0.31
CA THR A 158 -19.81 15.61 -0.50
C THR A 158 -20.41 16.10 0.80
N ALA A 159 -20.85 17.36 0.85
CA ALA A 159 -21.57 17.90 1.99
C ALA A 159 -22.85 17.11 2.33
N THR A 160 -23.48 16.52 1.30
CA THR A 160 -24.74 15.76 1.45
C THR A 160 -24.51 14.35 1.96
N ASP A 161 -23.47 13.67 1.47
CA ASP A 161 -23.15 12.26 1.85
C ASP A 161 -22.25 12.19 3.09
N GLY A 162 -21.71 13.33 3.50
CA GLY A 162 -20.72 13.45 4.58
C GLY A 162 -19.28 13.40 4.06
N TRP A 163 -18.47 14.34 4.51
CA TRP A 163 -17.05 14.39 4.16
C TRP A 163 -16.29 13.17 4.65
N GLY A 164 -15.42 12.64 3.82
CA GLY A 164 -14.61 11.46 4.12
C GLY A 164 -15.29 10.12 3.82
N VAL A 165 -16.49 10.11 3.28
CA VAL A 165 -17.16 8.88 2.83
C VAL A 165 -16.92 8.71 1.34
N LEU A 166 -16.31 7.60 0.93
CA LEU A 166 -16.10 7.30 -0.49
C LEU A 166 -17.44 7.09 -1.20
N THR A 167 -17.61 7.83 -2.27
CA THR A 167 -18.80 7.77 -3.11
C THR A 167 -18.47 7.21 -4.50
N PRO A 168 -19.44 6.62 -5.23
CA PRO A 168 -19.20 6.17 -6.60
C PRO A 168 -18.69 7.28 -7.53
N GLU A 169 -19.10 8.51 -7.28
CA GLU A 169 -18.64 9.67 -8.05
C GLU A 169 -17.15 9.97 -7.84
N ASP A 170 -16.57 9.66 -6.68
CA ASP A 170 -15.13 9.82 -6.43
C ASP A 170 -14.31 8.86 -7.32
N PHE A 171 -14.80 7.63 -7.53
CA PHE A 171 -14.20 6.68 -8.46
C PHE A 171 -14.33 7.13 -9.91
N ALA A 172 -15.50 7.68 -10.29
CA ALA A 172 -15.70 8.23 -11.63
C ALA A 172 -14.77 9.44 -11.88
N TYR A 173 -14.61 10.31 -10.88
CA TYR A 173 -13.69 11.45 -10.95
C TYR A 173 -12.23 10.99 -11.09
N ALA A 174 -11.78 10.02 -10.28
CA ALA A 174 -10.45 9.45 -10.39
C ALA A 174 -10.19 8.85 -11.78
N THR A 175 -11.22 8.22 -12.39
CA THR A 175 -11.13 7.74 -13.77
C THR A 175 -10.82 8.86 -14.76
N VAL A 176 -11.53 9.99 -14.65
CA VAL A 176 -11.30 11.15 -15.54
C VAL A 176 -9.93 11.77 -15.28
N ALA A 177 -9.50 11.84 -14.01
CA ALA A 177 -8.20 12.38 -13.64
C ALA A 177 -7.06 11.59 -14.29
N LEU A 178 -7.06 10.26 -14.19
CA LEU A 178 -6.06 9.41 -14.83
C LEU A 178 -6.13 9.42 -16.36
N ASN A 179 -7.32 9.45 -16.93
CA ASN A 179 -7.49 9.54 -18.38
C ASN A 179 -6.92 10.84 -18.96
N LYS A 180 -7.03 11.97 -18.24
CA LYS A 180 -6.45 13.26 -18.67
C LYS A 180 -4.92 13.26 -18.68
N VAL A 181 -4.31 12.38 -17.92
CA VAL A 181 -2.85 12.17 -17.88
C VAL A 181 -2.42 10.99 -18.78
N ASN A 182 -3.34 10.47 -19.60
CA ASN A 182 -3.13 9.37 -20.56
C ASN A 182 -2.84 8.00 -19.94
N TYR A 183 -3.25 7.75 -18.70
CA TYR A 183 -3.19 6.41 -18.09
C TYR A 183 -4.48 5.65 -18.36
N HIS A 184 -4.43 4.72 -19.31
CA HIS A 184 -5.53 3.85 -19.69
C HIS A 184 -5.16 2.39 -19.45
N GLY A 185 -5.95 1.67 -18.66
CA GLY A 185 -5.67 0.25 -18.35
C GLY A 185 -6.59 -0.31 -17.26
N PRO A 186 -6.32 -1.51 -16.77
CA PRO A 186 -7.02 -2.07 -15.62
C PRO A 186 -6.84 -1.15 -14.40
N ARG A 187 -7.93 -0.84 -13.72
CA ARG A 187 -7.95 0.11 -12.62
C ARG A 187 -8.04 -0.61 -11.30
N ILE A 188 -7.17 -0.26 -10.38
CA ILE A 188 -7.07 -0.85 -9.04
C ILE A 188 -7.32 0.24 -8.01
N ALA A 189 -8.18 -0.06 -7.05
CA ALA A 189 -8.43 0.79 -5.89
C ALA A 189 -8.16 0.01 -4.62
N ILE A 190 -7.28 0.52 -3.76
CA ILE A 190 -6.99 -0.05 -2.45
C ILE A 190 -7.56 0.88 -1.40
N VAL A 191 -8.49 0.38 -0.59
CA VAL A 191 -9.26 1.17 0.36
C VAL A 191 -9.15 0.61 1.78
N PRO A 192 -9.28 1.44 2.84
CA PRO A 192 -9.39 0.96 4.21
C PRO A 192 -10.68 0.16 4.43
N SER A 193 -10.66 -0.85 5.29
CA SER A 193 -11.82 -1.71 5.57
C SER A 193 -13.06 -0.92 6.03
N TYR A 194 -12.89 0.17 6.75
CA TYR A 194 -14.01 1.02 7.14
C TYR A 194 -14.77 1.60 5.93
N GLN A 195 -14.05 1.94 4.87
CA GLN A 195 -14.65 2.47 3.64
C GLN A 195 -15.36 1.39 2.82
N GLU A 196 -14.94 0.15 2.89
CA GLU A 196 -15.69 -0.97 2.29
C GLU A 196 -17.12 -1.02 2.85
N TYR A 197 -17.25 -0.96 4.18
CA TYR A 197 -18.56 -0.89 4.82
C TYR A 197 -19.36 0.33 4.34
N ALA A 198 -18.76 1.50 4.28
CA ALA A 198 -19.41 2.73 3.85
C ALA A 198 -19.91 2.64 2.39
N ILE A 199 -19.11 2.07 1.50
CA ILE A 199 -19.47 1.88 0.09
C ILE A 199 -20.63 0.89 -0.04
N VAL A 200 -20.54 -0.27 0.60
CA VAL A 200 -21.59 -1.31 0.54
C VAL A 200 -22.92 -0.83 1.14
N THR A 201 -22.85 0.03 2.15
CA THR A 201 -24.06 0.60 2.78
C THR A 201 -24.63 1.81 2.07
N ASN A 202 -23.94 2.39 1.09
CA ASN A 202 -24.37 3.58 0.37
C ASN A 202 -25.73 3.34 -0.32
N PRO A 203 -26.76 4.20 -0.06
CA PRO A 203 -28.08 4.03 -0.63
C PRO A 203 -28.11 4.02 -2.17
N ARG A 204 -27.22 4.76 -2.83
CA ARG A 204 -27.13 4.84 -4.30
C ARG A 204 -26.66 3.51 -4.89
N ILE A 205 -25.68 2.86 -4.25
CA ILE A 205 -25.20 1.53 -4.67
C ILE A 205 -26.29 0.48 -4.42
N LYS A 206 -26.93 0.50 -3.27
CA LYS A 206 -28.06 -0.41 -2.96
C LYS A 206 -29.22 -0.25 -3.96
N ALA A 207 -29.50 0.96 -4.41
CA ALA A 207 -30.53 1.19 -5.42
C ALA A 207 -30.12 0.60 -6.79
N SER A 208 -28.85 0.75 -7.19
CA SER A 208 -28.31 0.16 -8.42
C SER A 208 -28.35 -1.35 -8.40
N LEU A 209 -27.99 -1.96 -7.27
CA LEU A 209 -28.04 -3.43 -7.04
C LEU A 209 -29.47 -3.97 -7.19
N LYS A 210 -30.47 -3.22 -6.74
CA LYS A 210 -31.89 -3.64 -6.81
C LYS A 210 -32.41 -3.75 -8.25
N TYR A 211 -31.86 -2.97 -9.16
CA TYR A 211 -32.33 -2.89 -10.56
C TYR A 211 -31.45 -3.66 -11.55
N ASN A 212 -30.29 -4.17 -11.15
CA ASN A 212 -29.38 -4.89 -12.03
C ASN A 212 -28.94 -6.23 -11.43
N PRO A 213 -29.62 -7.35 -11.78
CA PRO A 213 -29.29 -8.67 -11.22
C PRO A 213 -27.89 -9.18 -11.58
N SER A 214 -27.24 -8.66 -12.62
CA SER A 214 -25.84 -8.98 -12.96
C SER A 214 -24.85 -8.48 -11.91
N PHE A 215 -25.20 -7.45 -11.16
CA PHE A 215 -24.37 -6.89 -10.10
C PHE A 215 -24.35 -7.79 -8.83
N GLU A 216 -25.45 -8.52 -8.60
CA GLU A 216 -25.56 -9.46 -7.48
C GLU A 216 -24.63 -10.67 -7.64
N GLY A 217 -24.34 -11.08 -8.89
CA GLY A 217 -23.38 -12.13 -9.22
C GLY A 217 -21.94 -11.72 -8.89
N ILE A 218 -21.54 -10.49 -9.19
CA ILE A 218 -20.18 -9.99 -8.95
C ILE A 218 -19.86 -9.92 -7.45
N VAL A 219 -20.79 -9.47 -6.63
CA VAL A 219 -20.61 -9.45 -5.17
C VAL A 219 -20.53 -10.87 -4.59
N ARG A 220 -21.25 -11.83 -5.15
CA ARG A 220 -21.20 -13.24 -4.72
C ARG A 220 -19.92 -13.95 -5.12
N GLU A 221 -19.45 -13.78 -6.34
CA GLU A 221 -18.23 -14.43 -6.83
C GLU A 221 -16.95 -13.92 -6.15
N GLY A 222 -16.85 -12.62 -5.87
CA GLY A 222 -15.73 -12.04 -5.15
C GLY A 222 -15.60 -12.58 -3.72
N ALA A 223 -16.71 -12.77 -3.03
CA ALA A 223 -16.73 -13.29 -1.66
C ALA A 223 -16.35 -14.78 -1.57
N MET A 224 -16.53 -15.56 -2.64
CA MET A 224 -16.27 -17.01 -2.65
C MET A 224 -14.82 -17.39 -2.99
N THR A 225 -14.03 -16.51 -3.59
CA THR A 225 -12.67 -16.84 -4.07
C THR A 225 -11.56 -16.63 -3.05
N GLY A 226 -11.86 -16.19 -1.83
CA GLY A 226 -10.84 -15.99 -0.78
C GLY A 226 -9.84 -14.87 -1.08
N MET A 227 -9.99 -14.19 -2.19
CA MET A 227 -9.25 -12.96 -2.48
C MET A 227 -9.94 -11.79 -1.79
N LYS A 228 -9.16 -10.83 -1.31
CA LYS A 228 -9.68 -9.55 -0.78
C LYS A 228 -10.23 -8.60 -1.85
N PHE A 229 -10.66 -9.14 -2.97
CA PHE A 229 -11.42 -8.45 -3.97
C PHE A 229 -12.83 -8.21 -3.42
N SER A 230 -13.13 -6.97 -3.09
CA SER A 230 -14.41 -6.63 -2.47
C SER A 230 -15.52 -6.51 -3.51
N PHE A 231 -15.30 -5.76 -4.59
CA PHE A 231 -16.27 -5.55 -5.67
C PHE A 231 -15.69 -4.67 -6.79
N ASN A 232 -16.39 -4.59 -7.92
CA ASN A 232 -16.04 -3.68 -9.01
C ASN A 232 -17.01 -2.49 -9.05
N ILE A 233 -16.48 -1.24 -9.02
CA ILE A 233 -17.24 0.00 -9.17
C ILE A 233 -16.71 0.80 -10.34
N TYR A 234 -17.55 1.13 -11.31
CA TYR A 234 -17.18 1.91 -12.49
C TYR A 234 -15.89 1.47 -13.19
N GLY A 235 -15.63 0.14 -13.20
CA GLY A 235 -14.43 -0.44 -13.78
C GLY A 235 -13.20 -0.39 -12.89
N TRP A 236 -13.36 -0.09 -11.61
CA TRP A 236 -12.33 -0.20 -10.58
C TRP A 236 -12.46 -1.52 -9.83
N ASP A 237 -11.39 -2.28 -9.77
CA ASP A 237 -11.27 -3.45 -8.91
C ASP A 237 -10.86 -2.98 -7.53
N VAL A 238 -11.78 -3.09 -6.57
CA VAL A 238 -11.59 -2.59 -5.21
C VAL A 238 -11.06 -3.68 -4.29
N TYR A 239 -9.93 -3.41 -3.66
CA TYR A 239 -9.29 -4.26 -2.65
C TYR A 239 -9.27 -3.55 -1.30
N THR A 240 -9.34 -4.31 -0.22
CA THR A 240 -9.23 -3.78 1.14
C THR A 240 -7.91 -4.14 1.76
N SER A 241 -7.26 -3.19 2.45
CA SER A 241 -6.04 -3.44 3.20
C SER A 241 -6.04 -2.69 4.53
N GLU A 242 -5.58 -3.38 5.58
CA GLU A 242 -5.36 -2.80 6.91
C GLU A 242 -3.98 -2.14 7.06
N PHE A 243 -3.10 -2.30 6.06
CA PHE A 243 -1.76 -1.72 6.06
C PHE A 243 -1.70 -0.31 5.50
N LEU A 244 -2.83 0.24 5.06
CA LEU A 244 -2.91 1.61 4.55
C LEU A 244 -2.54 2.62 5.63
N PRO A 245 -1.76 3.67 5.28
CA PRO A 245 -1.36 4.69 6.23
C PRO A 245 -2.52 5.57 6.66
N LYS A 246 -2.39 6.16 7.84
CA LYS A 246 -3.24 7.26 8.29
C LYS A 246 -2.51 8.59 8.07
N SER A 247 -3.19 9.54 7.46
CA SER A 247 -2.66 10.88 7.27
C SER A 247 -3.28 11.85 8.29
N SER A 248 -2.45 12.73 8.82
CA SER A 248 -2.84 13.74 9.80
C SER A 248 -2.15 15.07 9.54
N GLY A 249 -2.84 16.18 9.84
CA GLY A 249 -2.29 17.53 9.75
C GLY A 249 -2.10 18.03 8.32
N GLU A 250 -2.91 17.59 7.38
CA GLU A 250 -2.97 18.16 6.03
C GLU A 250 -3.85 19.41 6.02
N THR A 251 -3.34 20.52 5.51
CA THR A 251 -3.97 21.84 5.62
C THR A 251 -4.41 22.44 4.29
N SER A 252 -3.93 21.92 3.16
CA SER A 252 -4.14 22.52 1.83
C SER A 252 -5.07 21.73 0.94
N LEU A 253 -5.75 20.72 1.50
CA LEU A 253 -6.59 19.84 0.71
C LEU A 253 -7.99 20.41 0.48
N LYS A 254 -8.54 20.02 -0.65
CA LYS A 254 -9.89 20.39 -1.11
C LYS A 254 -10.68 19.12 -1.42
N ASP A 255 -11.96 19.31 -1.70
CA ASP A 255 -12.80 18.28 -2.29
C ASP A 255 -12.39 17.98 -3.75
N ARG A 256 -13.00 16.98 -4.36
CA ARG A 256 -12.73 16.58 -5.76
C ARG A 256 -12.94 17.73 -6.76
N GLU A 257 -13.86 18.66 -6.49
CA GLU A 257 -14.17 19.77 -7.37
C GLU A 257 -13.27 20.99 -7.14
N GLY A 258 -12.48 20.98 -6.07
CA GLY A 258 -11.57 22.06 -5.72
C GLY A 258 -12.26 23.28 -5.08
N VAL A 259 -13.50 23.13 -4.66
CA VAL A 259 -14.34 24.21 -4.11
C VAL A 259 -14.21 24.28 -2.59
N GLN A 260 -14.46 23.15 -1.91
CA GLN A 260 -14.44 23.14 -0.45
C GLN A 260 -13.02 22.84 0.06
N ALA A 261 -12.49 23.73 0.87
CA ALA A 261 -11.23 23.52 1.60
C ALA A 261 -11.48 22.89 2.99
N PHE A 262 -10.45 22.25 3.53
CA PHE A 262 -10.51 21.60 4.84
C PHE A 262 -9.47 22.19 5.79
N SER A 263 -9.91 22.55 6.99
CA SER A 263 -9.09 23.22 8.01
C SER A 263 -8.40 22.23 8.96
N ALA A 264 -8.99 21.08 9.19
CA ALA A 264 -8.44 20.06 10.08
C ALA A 264 -8.70 18.66 9.53
N LEU A 265 -7.61 17.93 9.32
CA LEU A 265 -7.59 16.53 8.91
C LEU A 265 -6.73 15.74 9.90
N THR A 266 -7.36 14.90 10.71
CA THR A 266 -6.66 14.08 11.69
C THR A 266 -7.03 12.62 11.54
N ASN A 267 -6.02 11.74 11.56
CA ASN A 267 -6.14 10.28 11.47
C ASN A 267 -6.97 9.80 10.26
N CYS A 268 -6.95 10.55 9.15
CA CYS A 268 -7.68 10.18 7.95
C CYS A 268 -7.09 8.93 7.32
N GLY A 269 -7.95 7.96 6.95
CA GLY A 269 -7.56 6.85 6.13
C GLY A 269 -7.20 7.32 4.72
N VAL A 270 -6.34 6.60 4.05
CA VAL A 270 -5.89 6.90 2.68
C VAL A 270 -6.38 5.80 1.76
N ALA A 271 -7.12 6.15 0.72
CA ALA A 271 -7.42 5.25 -0.38
C ALA A 271 -6.51 5.58 -1.57
N ILE A 272 -5.97 4.56 -2.21
CA ILE A 272 -4.99 4.67 -3.29
C ILE A 272 -5.63 4.09 -4.55
N LEU A 273 -5.73 4.90 -5.59
CA LEU A 273 -6.32 4.54 -6.87
C LEU A 273 -5.29 4.72 -7.99
N PHE A 274 -5.08 3.71 -8.81
CA PHE A 274 -4.11 3.76 -9.91
C PHE A 274 -4.48 2.81 -11.04
N THR A 275 -3.81 2.97 -12.19
CA THR A 275 -3.92 2.03 -13.32
C THR A 275 -2.79 1.00 -13.26
N ASN A 276 -3.12 -0.27 -13.39
CA ASN A 276 -2.13 -1.35 -13.39
C ASN A 276 -1.53 -1.54 -14.80
N ILE A 277 -0.60 -0.67 -15.15
CA ILE A 277 0.16 -0.74 -16.41
C ILE A 277 1.58 -1.17 -16.05
N SER A 278 2.10 -2.21 -16.71
CA SER A 278 3.49 -2.64 -16.53
C SER A 278 4.44 -1.49 -16.82
N ASP A 279 5.51 -1.36 -16.05
CA ASP A 279 6.56 -0.35 -16.13
C ASP A 279 6.11 1.12 -15.83
N ARG A 280 4.82 1.33 -15.52
CA ARG A 280 4.26 2.63 -15.17
C ARG A 280 3.41 2.59 -13.91
N ARG A 281 3.78 1.77 -12.97
CA ARG A 281 3.13 1.68 -11.66
C ARG A 281 3.55 2.82 -10.75
N PRO A 282 2.69 3.24 -9.81
CA PRO A 282 3.02 4.34 -8.90
C PRO A 282 4.13 4.00 -7.90
N PHE A 283 4.40 2.71 -7.66
CA PHE A 283 5.42 2.27 -6.71
C PHE A 283 6.48 1.44 -7.41
N ARG A 284 7.74 1.69 -7.07
CA ARG A 284 8.91 0.95 -7.53
C ARG A 284 9.66 0.34 -6.36
N MET A 285 10.22 -0.84 -6.59
CA MET A 285 11.04 -1.55 -5.62
C MET A 285 12.23 -2.20 -6.31
N ALA A 286 13.38 -2.20 -5.65
CA ALA A 286 14.52 -3.00 -6.05
C ALA A 286 15.03 -3.85 -4.89
N TRP A 287 15.24 -5.13 -5.14
CA TRP A 287 15.90 -6.01 -4.19
C TRP A 287 17.40 -5.94 -4.35
N ARG A 288 18.12 -5.61 -3.29
CA ARG A 288 19.56 -5.85 -3.19
C ARG A 288 19.86 -7.21 -2.60
N GLN A 289 19.07 -7.60 -1.59
CA GLN A 289 19.13 -8.90 -0.95
C GLN A 289 17.69 -9.34 -0.64
N MET A 290 17.27 -10.43 -1.28
CA MET A 290 16.00 -11.06 -0.94
C MET A 290 16.06 -11.61 0.50
N PRO A 291 14.90 -11.77 1.17
CA PRO A 291 14.84 -12.33 2.50
C PRO A 291 15.65 -13.63 2.59
N LYS A 292 16.70 -13.63 3.42
CA LYS A 292 17.59 -14.79 3.66
C LYS A 292 17.49 -15.18 5.12
N PHE A 293 17.08 -16.41 5.36
CA PHE A 293 17.03 -17.02 6.69
C PHE A 293 18.39 -17.63 7.06
N GLU A 294 18.89 -17.30 8.24
CA GLU A 294 20.12 -17.85 8.78
C GLU A 294 19.90 -18.29 10.24
N GLY A 295 20.40 -19.49 10.58
CA GLY A 295 20.39 -20.01 11.95
C GLY A 295 21.79 -20.21 12.48
N ARG A 296 22.02 -19.84 13.72
CA ARG A 296 23.29 -19.99 14.39
C ARG A 296 23.13 -20.46 15.85
N TRP A 297 23.92 -21.45 16.25
CA TRP A 297 24.06 -21.81 17.67
C TRP A 297 24.97 -20.83 18.41
N ASN A 298 24.48 -20.26 19.50
CA ASN A 298 25.26 -19.40 20.39
C ASN A 298 25.64 -20.16 21.65
N MET A 299 26.91 -20.62 21.72
CA MET A 299 27.43 -21.41 22.83
C MET A 299 27.41 -20.64 24.16
N ALA A 300 27.72 -19.35 24.15
CA ALA A 300 27.80 -18.53 25.36
C ALA A 300 26.44 -18.35 26.04
N LYS A 301 25.38 -18.34 25.26
CA LYS A 301 24.01 -18.15 25.73
C LYS A 301 23.17 -19.42 25.70
N GLN A 302 23.74 -20.53 25.25
CA GLN A 302 23.08 -21.83 25.09
C GLN A 302 21.71 -21.74 24.44
N ARG A 303 21.68 -21.12 23.23
CA ARG A 303 20.48 -20.92 22.47
C ARG A 303 20.76 -20.98 20.97
N GLU A 304 19.77 -21.37 20.20
CA GLU A 304 19.76 -21.21 18.76
C GLU A 304 19.19 -19.83 18.43
N GLU A 305 19.88 -19.09 17.59
CA GLU A 305 19.51 -17.76 17.11
C GLU A 305 19.17 -17.88 15.63
N TYR A 306 17.99 -17.42 15.26
CA TYR A 306 17.50 -17.37 13.89
C TYR A 306 17.32 -15.92 13.50
N VAL A 307 17.74 -15.57 12.29
CA VAL A 307 17.57 -14.22 11.75
C VAL A 307 17.23 -14.29 10.28
N THR A 308 16.23 -13.53 9.89
CA THR A 308 15.93 -13.26 8.48
C THR A 308 16.31 -11.82 8.17
N ILE A 309 17.12 -11.63 7.16
CA ILE A 309 17.65 -10.33 6.74
C ILE A 309 17.19 -10.05 5.32
N ALA A 310 16.72 -8.82 5.05
CA ALA A 310 16.41 -8.35 3.72
C ALA A 310 16.92 -6.92 3.51
N ARG A 311 17.37 -6.62 2.28
CA ARG A 311 17.80 -5.27 1.88
C ARG A 311 17.14 -4.89 0.56
N TYR A 312 16.47 -3.75 0.56
CA TYR A 312 15.73 -3.25 -0.59
C TYR A 312 15.66 -1.73 -0.62
N GLY A 313 15.31 -1.19 -1.77
CA GLY A 313 14.95 0.20 -1.94
C GLY A 313 13.47 0.32 -2.32
N LEU A 314 12.84 1.39 -1.87
CA LEU A 314 11.46 1.74 -2.20
C LEU A 314 11.41 3.19 -2.64
N ASP A 315 10.74 3.45 -3.75
CA ASP A 315 10.48 4.79 -4.24
C ASP A 315 9.14 4.86 -4.98
N VAL A 316 8.66 6.07 -5.20
CA VAL A 316 7.50 6.31 -6.04
C VAL A 316 7.92 6.18 -7.50
N GLY A 317 7.23 5.38 -8.27
CA GLY A 317 7.40 5.22 -9.70
C GLY A 317 6.80 6.38 -10.50
N ASP A 318 5.76 6.10 -11.26
CA ASP A 318 4.98 7.12 -11.98
C ASP A 318 3.97 7.77 -11.03
N GLU A 319 4.33 8.92 -10.47
CA GLU A 319 3.51 9.67 -9.51
C GLU A 319 2.17 10.10 -10.13
N GLU A 320 2.17 10.42 -11.42
CA GLU A 320 0.98 10.84 -12.17
C GLU A 320 -0.06 9.73 -12.32
N ASN A 321 0.38 8.47 -12.26
CA ASN A 321 -0.51 7.30 -12.27
C ASN A 321 -1.05 6.97 -10.87
N CYS A 322 -1.27 7.96 -10.04
CA CYS A 322 -1.81 7.75 -8.71
C CYS A 322 -2.82 8.84 -8.35
N VAL A 323 -3.95 8.43 -7.82
CA VAL A 323 -4.94 9.31 -7.20
C VAL A 323 -5.07 8.90 -5.74
N VAL A 324 -4.86 9.85 -4.84
CA VAL A 324 -4.91 9.65 -3.40
C VAL A 324 -6.17 10.31 -2.85
N ILE A 325 -7.04 9.52 -2.25
CA ILE A 325 -8.29 10.01 -1.67
C ILE A 325 -8.23 9.87 -0.15
N LEU A 326 -8.36 11.00 0.54
CA LEU A 326 -8.45 11.00 1.99
C LEU A 326 -9.88 10.70 2.43
N CYS A 327 -10.02 9.70 3.24
CA CYS A 327 -11.30 9.19 3.68
C CYS A 327 -11.36 9.04 5.20
N LYS A 328 -12.57 8.92 5.70
CA LYS A 328 -12.83 8.72 7.12
C LYS A 328 -12.49 7.29 7.52
N ASP A 329 -11.75 7.15 8.59
CA ASP A 329 -11.57 5.91 9.33
C ASP A 329 -12.25 6.03 10.71
N THR A 330 -12.21 5.00 11.54
CA THR A 330 -12.89 4.96 12.85
C THR A 330 -12.58 6.16 13.76
N ASP A 331 -11.33 6.62 13.73
CA ASP A 331 -10.81 7.67 14.62
C ASP A 331 -10.55 9.01 13.92
N SER A 332 -11.05 9.17 12.70
CA SER A 332 -10.74 10.35 11.89
C SER A 332 -11.66 11.52 12.16
N THR A 333 -11.08 12.72 12.12
CA THR A 333 -11.81 13.98 12.12
C THR A 333 -11.53 14.74 10.82
N ILE A 334 -12.59 15.07 10.09
CA ILE A 334 -12.55 15.87 8.87
C ILE A 334 -13.47 17.07 9.06
N THR A 335 -12.88 18.26 9.10
CA THR A 335 -13.62 19.50 9.29
C THR A 335 -13.43 20.41 8.08
N ALA A 336 -14.52 20.77 7.42
CA ALA A 336 -14.52 21.74 6.35
C ALA A 336 -14.15 23.14 6.88
N SER A 337 -13.39 23.90 6.11
CA SER A 337 -13.16 25.30 6.37
C SER A 337 -14.45 26.09 6.15
N ALA A 338 -14.74 27.04 7.06
CA ALA A 338 -15.87 27.94 6.94
C ALA A 338 -15.71 28.89 5.75
#